data_84845e2c8f37fb1d5f5d809661499caa
#
_entry.id   84845e2c8f37fb1d5f5d809661499caa
#
_cell.length_a   1.000
_cell.length_b   1.000
_cell.length_c   1.000
_cell.angle_alpha   90.00
_cell.angle_beta   90.00
_cell.angle_gamma   90.00
#
_symmetry.space_group_name_H-M   'P 1'
#
loop_
_entity.id
_entity.type
_entity.pdbx_description
1 polymer ?
#
loop_
_entity_poly.entity_id
_entity_poly.type
_entity_poly.pdbx_seq_one_letter_code
_entity_poly.pdbx_strand_id
1 'polypeptide(L)'
;MTINGALLWYAKFIRENYAIIIIATLLMALIVGLVSSGPGRFIQQFNVLLIVVMIGAMGFTITFKSLGAAAKDWRGLSLALVLNFLFAPFLCWLLAALFLTDQPGFAVGLILIGAVPCAGMAMVWAGLLKGDVPLATVINAVTMILAPFIIPLIMLFFAGRFVVIDTGAMFIQILSTVLVPLLAGVTIREILERRTRAVKGMHDTTVSPHVPQKKTGIQELLPIMPAISATMAVLLMFMAINTSVPLIMKNLASLVPLIVSTILIFPLLFLVSYVIGMRFFPRGKNIAITYSSGMKNLPIAIGIAAISFGGLEMLPVAVGFAFQMLTAVVFYQIFTRASPGSDNNP
;
A
#
# COMPACT_ATOMS: atom_id res chain seq x y z
N MET A 1 -33.01 -2.15 0.99
CA MET A 1 -31.67 -1.91 0.37
C MET A 1 -31.24 -3.21 -0.29
N THR A 2 -31.05 -3.24 -1.60
CA THR A 2 -30.56 -4.46 -2.29
C THR A 2 -29.15 -4.75 -1.85
N ILE A 3 -28.71 -6.03 -1.83
CA ILE A 3 -27.36 -6.44 -1.42
C ILE A 3 -26.28 -5.62 -2.17
N ASN A 4 -26.49 -5.35 -3.45
CA ASN A 4 -25.60 -4.52 -4.27
C ASN A 4 -25.52 -3.05 -3.78
N GLY A 5 -26.64 -2.48 -3.32
CA GLY A 5 -26.66 -1.12 -2.78
C GLY A 5 -25.89 -0.98 -1.46
N ALA A 6 -25.97 -1.99 -0.58
CA ALA A 6 -25.25 -2.01 0.69
C ALA A 6 -23.73 -2.14 0.47
N LEU A 7 -23.30 -3.00 -0.45
CA LEU A 7 -21.88 -3.19 -0.78
C LEU A 7 -21.25 -1.95 -1.42
N LEU A 8 -21.98 -1.28 -2.31
CA LEU A 8 -21.50 -0.03 -2.92
C LEU A 8 -21.43 1.11 -1.90
N TRP A 9 -22.41 1.20 -1.00
CA TRP A 9 -22.36 2.15 0.12
C TRP A 9 -21.14 1.89 1.03
N TYR A 10 -20.90 0.63 1.40
CA TYR A 10 -19.72 0.22 2.17
C TYR A 10 -18.42 0.63 1.47
N ALA A 11 -18.29 0.33 0.18
CA ALA A 11 -17.10 0.69 -0.58
C ALA A 11 -16.88 2.21 -0.64
N LYS A 12 -17.96 2.98 -0.79
CA LYS A 12 -17.91 4.43 -0.75
C LYS A 12 -17.51 4.94 0.63
N PHE A 13 -18.13 4.43 1.70
CA PHE A 13 -17.86 4.80 3.08
C PHE A 13 -16.39 4.58 3.46
N ILE A 14 -15.84 3.37 3.17
CA ILE A 14 -14.43 3.07 3.44
C ILE A 14 -13.50 4.02 2.69
N ARG A 15 -13.76 4.27 1.40
CA ARG A 15 -12.91 5.13 0.58
C ARG A 15 -12.89 6.59 1.06
N GLU A 16 -14.06 7.13 1.40
CA GLU A 16 -14.20 8.55 1.81
C GLU A 16 -13.67 8.80 3.22
N ASN A 17 -13.76 7.80 4.11
CA ASN A 17 -13.38 7.95 5.51
C ASN A 17 -12.09 7.22 5.88
N TYR A 18 -11.30 6.74 4.90
CA TYR A 18 -10.16 5.85 5.15
C TYR A 18 -9.14 6.43 6.13
N ALA A 19 -8.80 7.73 6.01
CA ALA A 19 -7.87 8.39 6.92
C ALA A 19 -8.40 8.45 8.36
N ILE A 20 -9.69 8.74 8.54
CA ILE A 20 -10.35 8.78 9.85
C ILE A 20 -10.39 7.38 10.45
N ILE A 21 -10.70 6.36 9.64
CA ILE A 21 -10.72 4.95 10.07
C ILE A 21 -9.34 4.51 10.55
N ILE A 22 -8.27 4.87 9.85
CA ILE A 22 -6.88 4.57 10.27
C ILE A 22 -6.59 5.20 11.63
N ILE A 23 -6.86 6.50 11.79
CA ILE A 23 -6.56 7.21 13.05
C ILE A 23 -7.41 6.64 14.20
N ALA A 24 -8.70 6.43 13.98
CA ALA A 24 -9.59 5.85 14.97
C ALA A 24 -9.16 4.43 15.38
N THR A 25 -8.77 3.60 14.39
CA THR A 25 -8.28 2.25 14.65
C THR A 25 -6.97 2.25 15.42
N LEU A 26 -6.04 3.16 15.10
CA LEU A 26 -4.79 3.32 15.85
C LEU A 26 -5.06 3.64 17.31
N LEU A 27 -5.90 4.65 17.58
CA LEU A 27 -6.25 5.05 18.94
C LEU A 27 -7.00 3.93 19.68
N MET A 28 -7.96 3.28 19.02
CA MET A 28 -8.71 2.17 19.59
C MET A 28 -7.80 0.98 19.91
N ALA A 29 -6.88 0.62 19.01
CA ALA A 29 -5.94 -0.47 19.23
C ALA A 29 -4.99 -0.20 20.40
N LEU A 30 -4.55 1.04 20.58
CA LEU A 30 -3.75 1.47 21.75
C LEU A 30 -4.58 1.37 23.02
N ILE A 31 -5.76 1.97 23.07
CA ILE A 31 -6.62 2.00 24.27
C ILE A 31 -7.00 0.56 24.69
N VAL A 32 -7.45 -0.26 23.75
CA VAL A 32 -7.79 -1.67 24.02
C VAL A 32 -6.55 -2.44 24.44
N GLY A 33 -5.39 -2.18 23.83
CA GLY A 33 -4.12 -2.83 24.15
C GLY A 33 -3.59 -2.54 25.55
N LEU A 34 -3.91 -1.34 26.12
CA LEU A 34 -3.61 -1.00 27.52
C LEU A 34 -4.40 -1.87 28.49
N VAL A 35 -5.60 -2.33 28.11
CA VAL A 35 -6.44 -3.19 28.92
C VAL A 35 -6.15 -4.68 28.63
N SER A 36 -6.08 -5.04 27.35
CA SER A 36 -5.88 -6.43 26.90
C SER A 36 -5.33 -6.50 25.50
N SER A 37 -4.31 -7.35 25.29
CA SER A 37 -3.85 -7.77 23.96
C SER A 37 -4.63 -8.95 23.37
N GLY A 38 -5.66 -9.45 24.08
CA GLY A 38 -6.49 -10.58 23.64
C GLY A 38 -7.11 -10.40 22.25
N PRO A 39 -7.79 -9.28 21.97
CA PRO A 39 -8.39 -9.05 20.66
C PRO A 39 -7.38 -9.07 19.50
N GLY A 40 -6.20 -8.47 19.68
CA GLY A 40 -5.14 -8.51 18.68
C GLY A 40 -4.61 -9.93 18.45
N ARG A 41 -4.39 -10.71 19.52
CA ARG A 41 -3.97 -12.13 19.44
C ARG A 41 -5.01 -13.00 18.75
N PHE A 42 -6.29 -12.72 18.97
CA PHE A 42 -7.37 -13.42 18.27
C PHE A 42 -7.31 -13.16 16.75
N ILE A 43 -7.16 -11.89 16.34
CA ILE A 43 -7.01 -11.52 14.92
C ILE A 43 -5.73 -12.14 14.32
N GLN A 44 -4.65 -12.24 15.10
CA GLN A 44 -3.37 -12.81 14.68
C GLN A 44 -3.49 -14.25 14.17
N GLN A 45 -4.42 -15.04 14.70
CA GLN A 45 -4.68 -16.41 14.23
C GLN A 45 -5.13 -16.45 12.75
N PHE A 46 -5.73 -15.35 12.25
CA PHE A 46 -6.20 -15.20 10.88
C PHE A 46 -5.24 -14.39 10.00
N ASN A 47 -4.05 -14.08 10.49
CA ASN A 47 -3.09 -13.18 9.82
C ASN A 47 -2.86 -13.56 8.34
N VAL A 48 -2.53 -14.83 8.07
CA VAL A 48 -2.31 -15.32 6.70
C VAL A 48 -3.55 -15.15 5.83
N LEU A 49 -4.73 -15.47 6.37
CA LEU A 49 -6.01 -15.32 5.65
C LEU A 49 -6.28 -13.86 5.30
N LEU A 50 -6.08 -12.94 6.27
CA LEU A 50 -6.28 -11.50 6.06
C LEU A 50 -5.35 -10.97 4.95
N ILE A 51 -4.08 -11.40 4.94
CA ILE A 51 -3.10 -11.02 3.92
C ILE A 51 -3.53 -11.57 2.56
N VAL A 52 -3.87 -12.84 2.46
CA VAL A 52 -4.27 -13.50 1.20
C VAL A 52 -5.50 -12.82 0.61
N VAL A 53 -6.53 -12.55 1.43
CA VAL A 53 -7.74 -11.84 0.99
C VAL A 53 -7.41 -10.41 0.55
N MET A 54 -6.58 -9.70 1.32
CA MET A 54 -6.14 -8.34 1.03
C MET A 54 -5.41 -8.27 -0.33
N ILE A 55 -4.42 -9.11 -0.52
CA ILE A 55 -3.59 -9.13 -1.74
C ILE A 55 -4.40 -9.62 -2.94
N GLY A 56 -5.24 -10.64 -2.78
CA GLY A 56 -6.14 -11.13 -3.82
C GLY A 56 -7.10 -10.02 -4.30
N ALA A 57 -7.69 -9.28 -3.36
CA ALA A 57 -8.53 -8.12 -3.68
C ALA A 57 -7.76 -7.01 -4.39
N MET A 58 -6.49 -6.75 -4.01
CA MET A 58 -5.61 -5.81 -4.72
C MET A 58 -5.28 -6.32 -6.12
N GLY A 59 -4.94 -7.60 -6.29
CA GLY A 59 -4.68 -8.23 -7.58
C GLY A 59 -5.86 -8.06 -8.54
N PHE A 60 -7.09 -8.18 -8.03
CA PHE A 60 -8.29 -7.95 -8.83
C PHE A 60 -8.41 -6.52 -9.39
N THR A 61 -7.68 -5.54 -8.87
CA THR A 61 -7.66 -4.17 -9.42
C THR A 61 -6.65 -3.99 -10.56
N ILE A 62 -5.71 -4.93 -10.75
CA ILE A 62 -4.65 -4.90 -11.77
C ILE A 62 -5.13 -5.63 -13.03
N THR A 63 -4.72 -5.15 -14.24
CA THR A 63 -4.97 -5.80 -15.52
C THR A 63 -3.66 -6.08 -16.25
N PHE A 64 -3.62 -7.15 -17.07
CA PHE A 64 -2.47 -7.39 -17.97
C PHE A 64 -2.25 -6.23 -18.95
N LYS A 65 -3.32 -5.54 -19.36
CA LYS A 65 -3.23 -4.36 -20.23
C LYS A 65 -2.46 -3.21 -19.54
N SER A 66 -2.64 -3.02 -18.23
CA SER A 66 -1.89 -2.00 -17.47
C SER A 66 -0.40 -2.30 -17.41
N LEU A 67 -0.02 -3.59 -17.37
CA LEU A 67 1.39 -4.01 -17.43
C LEU A 67 2.02 -3.74 -18.79
N GLY A 68 1.29 -3.99 -19.88
CA GLY A 68 1.76 -3.68 -21.25
C GLY A 68 1.95 -2.18 -21.51
N ALA A 69 1.23 -1.32 -20.79
CA ALA A 69 1.41 0.12 -20.87
C ALA A 69 2.74 0.61 -20.24
N ALA A 70 3.38 -0.21 -19.40
CA ALA A 70 4.68 0.09 -18.76
C ALA A 70 5.77 0.42 -19.79
N ALA A 71 5.76 -0.24 -20.95
CA ALA A 71 6.74 -0.02 -22.00
C ALA A 71 6.67 1.39 -22.62
N LYS A 72 5.53 2.07 -22.51
CA LYS A 72 5.34 3.41 -23.10
C LYS A 72 6.01 4.53 -22.29
N ASP A 73 6.16 4.36 -20.98
CA ASP A 73 6.76 5.37 -20.10
C ASP A 73 7.87 4.78 -19.22
N TRP A 74 8.82 4.14 -19.88
CA TRP A 74 9.94 3.46 -19.21
C TRP A 74 10.76 4.40 -18.31
N ARG A 75 10.90 5.70 -18.66
CA ARG A 75 11.66 6.67 -17.86
C ARG A 75 11.01 6.94 -16.51
N GLY A 76 9.71 7.22 -16.51
CA GLY A 76 8.95 7.44 -15.26
C GLY A 76 8.90 6.19 -14.40
N LEU A 77 8.70 5.02 -15.03
CA LEU A 77 8.71 3.74 -14.36
C LEU A 77 10.09 3.43 -13.74
N SER A 78 11.19 3.58 -14.51
CA SER A 78 12.54 3.29 -14.01
C SER A 78 12.91 4.18 -12.82
N LEU A 79 12.60 5.48 -12.88
CA LEU A 79 12.83 6.35 -11.73
C LEU A 79 12.03 5.90 -10.51
N ALA A 80 10.76 5.57 -10.69
CA ALA A 80 9.93 5.10 -9.58
C ALA A 80 10.44 3.76 -9.00
N LEU A 81 10.95 2.84 -9.83
CA LEU A 81 11.55 1.58 -9.34
C LEU A 81 12.82 1.83 -8.53
N VAL A 82 13.70 2.73 -9.00
CA VAL A 82 14.91 3.13 -8.26
C VAL A 82 14.55 3.77 -6.93
N LEU A 83 13.56 4.68 -6.90
CA LEU A 83 13.10 5.31 -5.67
C LEU A 83 12.45 4.30 -4.71
N ASN A 84 11.70 3.32 -5.21
CA ASN A 84 11.02 2.32 -4.39
C ASN A 84 11.95 1.24 -3.85
N PHE A 85 12.87 0.71 -4.64
CA PHE A 85 13.62 -0.49 -4.29
C PHE A 85 15.10 -0.26 -4.01
N LEU A 86 15.61 0.96 -4.27
CA LEU A 86 16.98 1.32 -3.91
C LEU A 86 16.99 2.46 -2.89
N PHE A 87 16.40 3.61 -3.22
CA PHE A 87 16.45 4.78 -2.36
C PHE A 87 15.66 4.58 -1.06
N ALA A 88 14.43 4.07 -1.11
CA ALA A 88 13.59 3.91 0.07
C ALA A 88 14.19 2.91 1.09
N PRO A 89 14.66 1.70 0.69
CA PRO A 89 15.34 0.79 1.61
C PRO A 89 16.63 1.38 2.18
N PHE A 90 17.42 2.06 1.36
CA PHE A 90 18.63 2.74 1.82
C PHE A 90 18.33 3.81 2.87
N LEU A 91 17.34 4.66 2.62
CA LEU A 91 16.92 5.69 3.59
C LEU A 91 16.45 5.06 4.90
N CYS A 92 15.61 4.03 4.83
CA CYS A 92 15.11 3.32 6.00
C CYS A 92 16.25 2.66 6.78
N TRP A 93 17.21 2.04 6.09
CA TRP A 93 18.40 1.49 6.71
C TRP A 93 19.27 2.57 7.37
N LEU A 94 19.50 3.71 6.69
CA LEU A 94 20.26 4.82 7.23
C LEU A 94 19.64 5.35 8.53
N LEU A 95 18.32 5.55 8.55
CA LEU A 95 17.61 6.00 9.74
C LEU A 95 17.61 4.92 10.84
N ALA A 96 17.51 3.64 10.48
CA ALA A 96 17.66 2.54 11.43
C ALA A 96 19.06 2.50 12.05
N ALA A 97 20.11 2.68 11.25
CA ALA A 97 21.49 2.72 11.72
C ALA A 97 21.80 3.95 12.59
N LEU A 98 21.10 5.07 12.38
CA LEU A 98 21.29 6.28 13.18
C LEU A 98 20.51 6.27 14.50
N PHE A 99 19.31 5.70 14.51
CA PHE A 99 18.38 5.86 15.64
C PHE A 99 18.00 4.55 16.34
N LEU A 100 18.17 3.37 15.71
CA LEU A 100 17.62 2.10 16.18
C LEU A 100 18.66 0.98 16.35
N THR A 101 19.93 1.31 16.51
CA THR A 101 21.02 0.32 16.68
C THR A 101 20.78 -0.61 17.87
N ASP A 102 20.22 -0.08 18.96
CA ASP A 102 19.94 -0.83 20.20
C ASP A 102 18.55 -1.54 20.17
N GLN A 103 17.83 -1.40 19.05
CA GLN A 103 16.47 -1.89 18.89
C GLN A 103 16.32 -2.68 17.56
N PRO A 104 16.96 -3.85 17.44
CA PRO A 104 17.04 -4.57 16.15
C PRO A 104 15.68 -4.91 15.56
N GLY A 105 14.66 -5.24 16.38
CA GLY A 105 13.32 -5.48 15.88
C GLY A 105 12.69 -4.25 15.25
N PHE A 106 12.85 -3.06 15.84
CA PHE A 106 12.37 -1.81 15.23
C PHE A 106 13.14 -1.46 13.95
N ALA A 107 14.46 -1.69 13.94
CA ALA A 107 15.29 -1.47 12.75
C ALA A 107 14.81 -2.32 11.57
N VAL A 108 14.54 -3.59 11.80
CA VAL A 108 14.00 -4.54 10.80
C VAL A 108 12.66 -4.06 10.26
N GLY A 109 11.72 -3.70 11.15
CA GLY A 109 10.41 -3.18 10.74
C GLY A 109 10.51 -1.89 9.95
N LEU A 110 11.44 -0.99 10.31
CA LEU A 110 11.70 0.25 9.59
C LEU A 110 12.24 -0.01 8.18
N ILE A 111 13.21 -0.92 8.03
CA ILE A 111 13.77 -1.33 6.73
C ILE A 111 12.70 -2.00 5.87
N LEU A 112 11.81 -2.77 6.48
CA LEU A 112 10.71 -3.42 5.78
C LEU A 112 9.72 -2.40 5.19
N ILE A 113 9.49 -1.25 5.84
CA ILE A 113 8.72 -0.13 5.25
C ILE A 113 9.35 0.29 3.92
N GLY A 114 10.68 0.41 3.86
CA GLY A 114 11.39 0.76 2.62
C GLY A 114 11.28 -0.32 1.55
N ALA A 115 11.31 -1.60 1.95
CA ALA A 115 11.38 -2.75 1.05
C ALA A 115 10.05 -3.07 0.34
N VAL A 116 8.90 -2.76 0.97
CA VAL A 116 7.58 -3.09 0.39
C VAL A 116 7.24 -2.24 -0.83
N PRO A 117 6.37 -2.75 -1.73
CA PRO A 117 5.99 -2.06 -2.95
C PRO A 117 5.18 -0.78 -2.70
N CYS A 118 4.88 -0.08 -3.76
CA CYS A 118 3.99 1.08 -3.78
C CYS A 118 2.59 0.73 -3.25
N ALA A 119 1.96 1.68 -2.54
CA ALA A 119 0.57 1.53 -2.10
C ALA A 119 -0.42 1.79 -3.24
N GLY A 120 -1.51 1.01 -3.29
CA GLY A 120 -2.60 1.25 -4.24
C GLY A 120 -3.27 2.62 -4.08
N MET A 121 -3.22 3.22 -2.90
CA MET A 121 -3.72 4.58 -2.65
C MET A 121 -2.96 5.67 -3.43
N ALA A 122 -1.74 5.42 -3.88
CA ALA A 122 -0.99 6.37 -4.71
C ALA A 122 -1.74 6.75 -5.99
N MET A 123 -2.45 5.79 -6.61
CA MET A 123 -3.29 6.04 -7.79
C MET A 123 -4.47 6.98 -7.47
N VAL A 124 -5.06 6.86 -6.28
CA VAL A 124 -6.18 7.71 -5.84
C VAL A 124 -5.70 9.14 -5.66
N TRP A 125 -4.56 9.35 -4.96
CA TRP A 125 -3.96 10.67 -4.79
C TRP A 125 -3.53 11.29 -6.13
N ALA A 126 -2.95 10.49 -7.02
CA ALA A 126 -2.63 10.94 -8.37
C ALA A 126 -3.88 11.41 -9.12
N GLY A 127 -4.99 10.68 -9.01
CA GLY A 127 -6.28 11.06 -9.62
C GLY A 127 -6.85 12.35 -9.05
N LEU A 128 -6.82 12.54 -7.72
CA LEU A 128 -7.30 13.75 -7.04
C LEU A 128 -6.55 15.01 -7.47
N LEU A 129 -5.25 14.87 -7.77
CA LEU A 129 -4.38 15.96 -8.23
C LEU A 129 -4.33 16.13 -9.77
N LYS A 130 -5.19 15.41 -10.50
CA LYS A 130 -5.17 15.37 -11.98
C LYS A 130 -3.79 14.96 -12.54
N GLY A 131 -3.10 14.07 -11.84
CA GLY A 131 -1.82 13.48 -12.23
C GLY A 131 -1.97 12.34 -13.23
N ASP A 132 -0.84 11.72 -13.60
CA ASP A 132 -0.79 10.57 -14.53
C ASP A 132 -1.19 9.27 -13.82
N VAL A 133 -2.51 9.01 -13.72
CA VAL A 133 -3.06 7.80 -13.10
C VAL A 133 -2.60 6.52 -13.82
N PRO A 134 -2.54 6.47 -15.17
CA PRO A 134 -1.97 5.34 -15.89
C PRO A 134 -0.55 4.99 -15.42
N LEU A 135 0.35 5.97 -15.31
CA LEU A 135 1.71 5.76 -14.82
C LEU A 135 1.71 5.24 -13.37
N ALA A 136 0.94 5.87 -12.47
CA ALA A 136 0.82 5.41 -11.09
C ALA A 136 0.31 3.96 -10.99
N THR A 137 -0.64 3.57 -11.85
CA THR A 137 -1.17 2.21 -11.93
C THR A 137 -0.11 1.22 -12.38
N VAL A 138 0.69 1.59 -13.38
CA VAL A 138 1.80 0.76 -13.88
C VAL A 138 2.87 0.58 -12.82
N ILE A 139 3.27 1.66 -12.13
CA ILE A 139 4.26 1.59 -11.05
C ILE A 139 3.77 0.65 -9.94
N ASN A 140 2.52 0.79 -9.51
CA ASN A 140 1.94 -0.08 -8.50
C ASN A 140 1.95 -1.55 -8.94
N ALA A 141 1.51 -1.85 -10.15
CA ALA A 141 1.44 -3.21 -10.66
C ALA A 141 2.84 -3.86 -10.78
N VAL A 142 3.81 -3.13 -11.34
CA VAL A 142 5.18 -3.63 -11.51
C VAL A 142 5.87 -3.83 -10.15
N THR A 143 5.76 -2.86 -9.23
CA THR A 143 6.35 -2.99 -7.90
C THR A 143 5.75 -4.15 -7.11
N MET A 144 4.44 -4.41 -7.24
CA MET A 144 3.76 -5.54 -6.60
C MET A 144 4.26 -6.90 -7.13
N ILE A 145 4.45 -7.02 -8.44
CA ILE A 145 4.95 -8.26 -9.06
C ILE A 145 6.41 -8.51 -8.71
N LEU A 146 7.22 -7.46 -8.64
CA LEU A 146 8.64 -7.57 -8.29
C LEU A 146 8.86 -7.80 -6.78
N ALA A 147 7.93 -7.41 -5.93
CA ALA A 147 8.05 -7.46 -4.49
C ALA A 147 8.50 -8.82 -3.93
N PRO A 148 7.93 -9.98 -4.32
CA PRO A 148 8.34 -11.28 -3.78
C PRO A 148 9.82 -11.62 -4.03
N PHE A 149 10.38 -11.11 -5.10
CA PHE A 149 11.78 -11.34 -5.47
C PHE A 149 12.72 -10.34 -4.80
N ILE A 150 12.30 -9.09 -4.74
CA ILE A 150 13.16 -7.98 -4.31
C ILE A 150 13.15 -7.83 -2.78
N ILE A 151 12.02 -8.03 -2.10
CA ILE A 151 11.93 -7.85 -0.65
C ILE A 151 12.92 -8.74 0.11
N PRO A 152 13.03 -10.07 -0.14
CA PRO A 152 13.99 -10.92 0.58
C PRO A 152 15.43 -10.47 0.39
N LEU A 153 15.79 -10.03 -0.84
CA LEU A 153 17.13 -9.53 -1.13
C LEU A 153 17.43 -8.21 -0.40
N ILE A 154 16.48 -7.27 -0.39
CA ILE A 154 16.60 -6.01 0.36
C ILE A 154 16.76 -6.31 1.85
N MET A 155 15.91 -7.18 2.40
CA MET A 155 15.97 -7.54 3.81
C MET A 155 17.30 -8.22 4.16
N LEU A 156 17.78 -9.13 3.35
CA LEU A 156 19.09 -9.75 3.54
C LEU A 156 20.20 -8.70 3.59
N PHE A 157 20.22 -7.78 2.63
CA PHE A 157 21.28 -6.80 2.46
C PHE A 157 21.27 -5.72 3.54
N PHE A 158 20.11 -5.15 3.84
CA PHE A 158 19.98 -4.02 4.75
C PHE A 158 19.65 -4.43 6.19
N ALA A 159 18.77 -5.43 6.39
CA ALA A 159 18.33 -5.85 7.72
C ALA A 159 19.18 -7.01 8.29
N GLY A 160 19.94 -7.73 7.48
CA GLY A 160 20.81 -8.83 7.91
C GLY A 160 21.90 -8.44 8.92
N ARG A 161 22.16 -7.13 9.08
CA ARG A 161 23.08 -6.62 10.13
C ARG A 161 22.44 -6.59 11.53
N PHE A 162 21.11 -6.56 11.60
CA PHE A 162 20.35 -6.44 12.84
C PHE A 162 19.84 -7.80 13.32
N VAL A 163 19.45 -8.68 12.40
CA VAL A 163 18.92 -10.02 12.69
C VAL A 163 19.37 -11.02 11.63
N VAL A 164 19.42 -12.29 12.02
CA VAL A 164 19.65 -13.38 11.07
C VAL A 164 18.38 -13.58 10.26
N ILE A 165 18.49 -13.53 8.93
CA ILE A 165 17.35 -13.67 8.01
C ILE A 165 17.50 -14.97 7.23
N ASP A 166 16.53 -15.86 7.38
CA ASP A 166 16.37 -16.99 6.46
C ASP A 166 15.70 -16.50 5.17
N THR A 167 16.55 -16.10 4.22
CA THR A 167 16.13 -15.55 2.93
C THR A 167 15.30 -16.55 2.13
N GLY A 168 15.63 -17.85 2.22
CA GLY A 168 14.92 -18.91 1.50
C GLY A 168 13.51 -19.11 2.03
N ALA A 169 13.36 -19.23 3.35
CA ALA A 169 12.04 -19.33 3.99
C ALA A 169 11.20 -18.07 3.72
N MET A 170 11.80 -16.88 3.85
CA MET A 170 11.13 -15.61 3.57
C MET A 170 10.69 -15.51 2.11
N PHE A 171 11.50 -15.93 1.15
CA PHE A 171 11.13 -15.95 -0.27
C PHE A 171 9.91 -16.83 -0.53
N ILE A 172 9.93 -18.09 -0.08
CA ILE A 172 8.82 -19.03 -0.25
C ILE A 172 7.54 -18.48 0.39
N GLN A 173 7.67 -17.89 1.57
CA GLN A 173 6.56 -17.31 2.31
C GLN A 173 5.93 -16.12 1.56
N ILE A 174 6.74 -15.17 1.08
CA ILE A 174 6.23 -14.02 0.32
C ILE A 174 5.66 -14.50 -1.03
N LEU A 175 6.29 -15.48 -1.67
CA LEU A 175 5.78 -16.08 -2.89
C LEU A 175 4.34 -16.62 -2.68
N SER A 176 4.13 -17.39 -1.63
CA SER A 176 2.84 -18.02 -1.33
C SER A 176 1.78 -17.03 -0.82
N THR A 177 2.16 -16.06 0.02
CA THR A 177 1.21 -15.14 0.66
C THR A 177 0.97 -13.84 -0.13
N VAL A 178 1.88 -13.46 -1.03
CA VAL A 178 1.77 -12.24 -1.84
C VAL A 178 1.59 -12.56 -3.32
N LEU A 179 2.52 -13.30 -3.95
CA LEU A 179 2.46 -13.49 -5.41
C LEU A 179 1.29 -14.38 -5.83
N VAL A 180 1.08 -15.49 -5.15
CA VAL A 180 -0.02 -16.42 -5.50
C VAL A 180 -1.39 -15.75 -5.40
N PRO A 181 -1.78 -15.10 -4.29
CA PRO A 181 -3.06 -14.39 -4.22
C PRO A 181 -3.17 -13.22 -5.20
N LEU A 182 -2.07 -12.49 -5.45
CA LEU A 182 -2.02 -11.41 -6.42
C LEU A 182 -2.38 -11.92 -7.83
N LEU A 183 -1.67 -12.97 -8.28
CA LEU A 183 -1.91 -13.57 -9.59
C LEU A 183 -3.30 -14.19 -9.70
N ALA A 184 -3.79 -14.81 -8.63
CA ALA A 184 -5.16 -15.32 -8.57
C ALA A 184 -6.18 -14.18 -8.78
N GLY A 185 -6.02 -13.05 -8.08
CA GLY A 185 -6.88 -11.87 -8.23
C GLY A 185 -6.87 -11.32 -9.66
N VAL A 186 -5.68 -11.13 -10.25
CA VAL A 186 -5.51 -10.68 -11.65
C VAL A 186 -6.18 -11.65 -12.63
N THR A 187 -5.96 -12.96 -12.45
CA THR A 187 -6.49 -13.99 -13.33
C THR A 187 -8.02 -14.08 -13.26
N ILE A 188 -8.58 -14.05 -12.03
CA ILE A 188 -10.04 -14.05 -11.83
C ILE A 188 -10.66 -12.84 -12.54
N ARG A 189 -10.07 -11.66 -12.40
CA ARG A 189 -10.54 -10.47 -13.11
C ARG A 189 -10.53 -10.65 -14.62
N GLU A 190 -9.41 -11.10 -15.18
CA GLU A 190 -9.29 -11.29 -16.63
C GLU A 190 -10.32 -12.28 -17.18
N ILE A 191 -10.55 -13.40 -16.47
CA ILE A 191 -11.56 -14.39 -16.84
C ILE A 191 -12.96 -13.76 -16.84
N LEU A 192 -13.30 -13.00 -15.80
CA LEU A 192 -14.60 -12.33 -15.69
C LEU A 192 -14.78 -11.26 -16.78
N GLU A 193 -13.73 -10.48 -17.10
CA GLU A 193 -13.77 -9.50 -18.18
C GLU A 193 -13.99 -10.16 -19.56
N ARG A 194 -13.29 -11.27 -19.84
CA ARG A 194 -13.46 -12.01 -21.09
C ARG A 194 -14.87 -12.56 -21.23
N ARG A 195 -15.43 -13.17 -20.18
CA ARG A 195 -16.81 -13.65 -20.17
C ARG A 195 -17.81 -12.51 -20.43
N THR A 196 -17.62 -11.37 -19.78
CA THR A 196 -18.46 -10.19 -19.94
C THR A 196 -18.42 -9.64 -21.39
N ARG A 197 -17.23 -9.60 -22.02
CA ARG A 197 -17.09 -9.18 -23.43
C ARG A 197 -17.75 -10.17 -24.39
N ALA A 198 -17.62 -11.46 -24.15
CA ALA A 198 -18.26 -12.50 -24.98
C ALA A 198 -19.78 -12.37 -24.93
N VAL A 199 -20.39 -12.17 -23.77
CA VAL A 199 -21.84 -11.98 -23.64
C VAL A 199 -22.29 -10.66 -24.27
N LYS A 200 -21.52 -9.56 -24.19
CA LYS A 200 -21.85 -8.31 -24.89
C LYS A 200 -21.78 -8.45 -26.42
N GLY A 201 -20.75 -9.11 -26.95
CA GLY A 201 -20.61 -9.33 -28.38
C GLY A 201 -21.78 -10.16 -29.00
N MET A 202 -22.45 -10.99 -28.21
CA MET A 202 -23.66 -11.71 -28.61
C MET A 202 -24.95 -10.85 -28.61
N HIS A 203 -24.96 -9.75 -27.82
CA HIS A 203 -26.15 -8.89 -27.66
C HIS A 203 -26.11 -7.60 -28.51
N ASP A 204 -24.95 -7.18 -29.00
CA ASP A 204 -24.78 -5.91 -29.72
C ASP A 204 -25.36 -5.88 -31.15
N THR A 205 -25.89 -7.00 -31.64
CA THR A 205 -26.56 -7.08 -32.97
C THR A 205 -28.04 -6.64 -32.94
N THR A 206 -28.63 -6.33 -31.76
CA THR A 206 -30.08 -6.12 -31.64
C THR A 206 -30.54 -4.96 -30.75
N VAL A 207 -29.65 -4.15 -30.17
CA VAL A 207 -30.05 -3.13 -29.16
C VAL A 207 -29.83 -1.71 -29.67
N SER A 208 -30.91 -0.90 -29.63
CA SER A 208 -30.94 0.54 -29.89
C SER A 208 -30.00 1.35 -28.94
N PRO A 209 -29.34 2.43 -29.44
CA PRO A 209 -28.33 3.18 -28.70
C PRO A 209 -28.79 3.91 -27.41
N HIS A 210 -30.08 3.88 -27.10
CA HIS A 210 -30.68 4.72 -26.05
C HIS A 210 -31.08 3.97 -24.75
N VAL A 211 -30.76 2.67 -24.62
CA VAL A 211 -31.06 1.92 -23.40
C VAL A 211 -29.88 2.00 -22.43
N PRO A 212 -30.06 2.49 -21.19
CA PRO A 212 -28.96 2.49 -20.19
C PRO A 212 -28.48 1.06 -19.96
N GLN A 213 -27.25 0.76 -20.37
CA GLN A 213 -26.66 -0.56 -20.24
C GLN A 213 -26.52 -0.90 -18.74
N LYS A 214 -27.19 -1.97 -18.33
CA LYS A 214 -27.09 -2.51 -16.97
C LYS A 214 -25.61 -2.83 -16.70
N LYS A 215 -25.07 -2.29 -15.59
CA LYS A 215 -23.69 -2.57 -15.17
C LYS A 215 -23.50 -4.08 -15.07
N THR A 216 -22.46 -4.59 -15.68
CA THR A 216 -22.12 -6.01 -15.60
C THR A 216 -21.51 -6.31 -14.24
N GLY A 217 -21.68 -7.54 -13.72
CA GLY A 217 -21.25 -7.92 -12.37
C GLY A 217 -19.81 -7.56 -12.03
N ILE A 218 -18.88 -7.54 -13.01
CA ILE A 218 -17.51 -7.09 -12.80
C ILE A 218 -17.40 -5.58 -12.50
N GLN A 219 -18.23 -4.75 -13.16
CA GLN A 219 -18.26 -3.30 -12.95
C GLN A 219 -18.82 -2.94 -11.56
N GLU A 220 -19.61 -3.83 -10.98
CA GLU A 220 -20.11 -3.71 -9.61
C GLU A 220 -19.07 -4.15 -8.58
N LEU A 221 -18.24 -5.16 -8.90
CA LEU A 221 -17.19 -5.68 -8.01
C LEU A 221 -15.95 -4.76 -7.93
N LEU A 222 -15.60 -4.07 -9.01
CA LEU A 222 -14.40 -3.23 -9.08
C LEU A 222 -14.29 -2.18 -7.96
N PRO A 223 -15.34 -1.44 -7.58
CA PRO A 223 -15.25 -0.48 -6.46
C PRO A 223 -15.22 -1.14 -5.08
N ILE A 224 -15.64 -2.41 -4.97
CA ILE A 224 -15.71 -3.14 -3.70
C ILE A 224 -14.35 -3.74 -3.32
N MET A 225 -13.56 -4.20 -4.28
CA MET A 225 -12.27 -4.86 -4.02
C MET A 225 -11.28 -3.98 -3.24
N PRO A 226 -11.07 -2.69 -3.57
CA PRO A 226 -10.24 -1.80 -2.76
C PRO A 226 -10.74 -1.64 -1.32
N ALA A 227 -12.07 -1.65 -1.10
CA ALA A 227 -12.64 -1.54 0.23
C ALA A 227 -12.39 -2.81 1.06
N ILE A 228 -12.51 -4.00 0.46
CA ILE A 228 -12.15 -5.26 1.12
C ILE A 228 -10.67 -5.24 1.51
N SER A 229 -9.79 -4.89 0.59
CA SER A 229 -8.35 -4.78 0.87
C SER A 229 -8.07 -3.79 2.00
N ALA A 230 -8.70 -2.61 1.98
CA ALA A 230 -8.56 -1.59 3.01
C ALA A 230 -9.04 -2.08 4.39
N THR A 231 -10.15 -2.82 4.45
CA THR A 231 -10.65 -3.39 5.71
C THR A 231 -9.69 -4.44 6.28
N MET A 232 -9.16 -5.33 5.44
CA MET A 232 -8.13 -6.30 5.89
C MET A 232 -6.89 -5.58 6.40
N ALA A 233 -6.46 -4.50 5.74
CA ALA A 233 -5.36 -3.66 6.16
C ALA A 233 -5.59 -3.02 7.54
N VAL A 234 -6.79 -2.51 7.80
CA VAL A 234 -7.20 -1.93 9.09
C VAL A 234 -7.17 -2.99 10.21
N LEU A 235 -7.66 -4.20 9.93
CA LEU A 235 -7.60 -5.32 10.89
C LEU A 235 -6.14 -5.71 11.20
N LEU A 236 -5.28 -5.80 10.20
CA LEU A 236 -3.85 -6.08 10.39
C LEU A 236 -3.16 -4.97 11.21
N MET A 237 -3.49 -3.72 10.95
CA MET A 237 -2.98 -2.58 11.73
C MET A 237 -3.45 -2.62 13.18
N PHE A 238 -4.73 -2.88 13.43
CA PHE A 238 -5.27 -3.06 14.78
C PHE A 238 -4.52 -4.18 15.52
N MET A 239 -4.39 -5.34 14.88
CA MET A 239 -3.65 -6.50 15.41
C MET A 239 -2.23 -6.10 15.81
N ALA A 240 -1.49 -5.48 14.87
CA ALA A 240 -0.09 -5.11 15.08
C ALA A 240 0.10 -4.16 16.28
N ILE A 241 -0.74 -3.13 16.38
CA ILE A 241 -0.66 -2.16 17.48
C ILE A 241 -1.08 -2.82 18.80
N ASN A 242 -2.27 -3.45 18.84
CA ASN A 242 -2.83 -4.03 20.06
C ASN A 242 -1.89 -5.08 20.68
N THR A 243 -1.29 -5.95 19.88
CA THR A 243 -0.32 -6.96 20.35
C THR A 243 1.01 -6.37 20.80
N SER A 244 1.39 -5.20 20.29
CA SER A 244 2.66 -4.52 20.62
C SER A 244 2.57 -3.69 21.89
N VAL A 245 1.38 -3.29 22.36
CA VAL A 245 1.22 -2.42 23.54
C VAL A 245 1.93 -2.96 24.80
N PRO A 246 1.85 -4.26 25.17
CA PRO A 246 2.56 -4.76 26.33
C PRO A 246 4.08 -4.66 26.23
N LEU A 247 4.64 -4.72 25.02
CA LEU A 247 6.06 -4.55 24.76
C LEU A 247 6.48 -3.08 24.86
N ILE A 248 5.62 -2.19 24.32
CA ILE A 248 5.78 -0.73 24.41
C ILE A 248 5.83 -0.28 25.88
N MET A 249 4.89 -0.77 26.70
CA MET A 249 4.80 -0.38 28.11
C MET A 249 5.99 -0.82 28.95
N LYS A 250 6.72 -1.86 28.53
CA LYS A 250 7.95 -2.31 29.20
C LYS A 250 9.14 -1.37 28.98
N ASN A 251 9.18 -0.64 27.85
CA ASN A 251 10.29 0.26 27.53
C ASN A 251 9.81 1.45 26.69
N LEU A 252 9.20 2.43 27.35
CA LEU A 252 8.69 3.64 26.70
C LEU A 252 9.80 4.51 26.10
N ALA A 253 11.03 4.45 26.64
CA ALA A 253 12.15 5.20 26.10
C ALA A 253 12.52 4.77 24.67
N SER A 254 12.29 3.50 24.32
CA SER A 254 12.54 2.98 22.96
C SER A 254 11.59 3.54 21.91
N LEU A 255 10.46 4.12 22.30
CA LEU A 255 9.51 4.74 21.38
C LEU A 255 10.03 6.04 20.77
N VAL A 256 10.84 6.80 21.52
CA VAL A 256 11.33 8.11 21.03
C VAL A 256 12.14 7.94 19.74
N PRO A 257 13.20 7.11 19.68
CA PRO A 257 13.94 6.90 18.44
C PRO A 257 13.10 6.26 17.32
N LEU A 258 12.14 5.38 17.68
CA LEU A 258 11.20 4.82 16.71
C LEU A 258 10.32 5.90 16.08
N ILE A 259 9.71 6.76 16.88
CA ILE A 259 8.84 7.84 16.39
C ILE A 259 9.63 8.81 15.53
N VAL A 260 10.82 9.23 15.99
CA VAL A 260 11.70 10.16 15.26
C VAL A 260 12.08 9.58 13.91
N SER A 261 12.54 8.32 13.84
CA SER A 261 12.91 7.68 12.58
C SER A 261 11.70 7.54 11.64
N THR A 262 10.53 7.17 12.18
CA THR A 262 9.31 6.98 11.37
C THR A 262 8.72 8.30 10.86
N ILE A 263 8.79 9.37 11.65
CA ILE A 263 8.41 10.73 11.22
C ILE A 263 9.26 11.20 10.04
N LEU A 264 10.55 10.89 10.02
CA LEU A 264 11.47 11.36 9.00
C LEU A 264 11.32 10.62 7.66
N ILE A 265 10.98 9.33 7.67
CA ILE A 265 10.94 8.50 6.47
C ILE A 265 10.04 9.11 5.40
N PHE A 266 8.76 9.30 5.70
CA PHE A 266 7.77 9.64 4.68
C PHE A 266 7.98 11.03 4.10
N PRO A 267 8.23 12.10 4.90
CA PRO A 267 8.58 13.40 4.34
C PRO A 267 9.82 13.35 3.43
N LEU A 268 10.85 12.59 3.80
CA LEU A 268 12.06 12.46 2.98
C LEU A 268 11.80 11.67 1.68
N LEU A 269 11.04 10.57 1.74
CA LEU A 269 10.66 9.80 0.55
C LEU A 269 9.85 10.67 -0.42
N PHE A 270 8.86 11.39 0.07
CA PHE A 270 8.05 12.28 -0.74
C PHE A 270 8.87 13.45 -1.29
N LEU A 271 9.68 14.10 -0.46
CA LEU A 271 10.49 15.26 -0.84
C LEU A 271 11.48 14.92 -1.95
N VAL A 272 12.26 13.84 -1.78
CA VAL A 272 13.25 13.41 -2.79
C VAL A 272 12.55 13.02 -4.09
N SER A 273 11.46 12.26 -4.00
CA SER A 273 10.68 11.88 -5.18
C SER A 273 10.08 13.10 -5.89
N TYR A 274 9.57 14.09 -5.14
CA TYR A 274 9.03 15.35 -5.65
C TYR A 274 10.09 16.18 -6.37
N VAL A 275 11.24 16.39 -5.72
CA VAL A 275 12.32 17.23 -6.25
C VAL A 275 12.90 16.61 -7.53
N ILE A 276 13.20 15.32 -7.53
CA ILE A 276 13.70 14.63 -8.71
C ILE A 276 12.63 14.60 -9.81
N GLY A 277 11.39 14.28 -9.46
CA GLY A 277 10.27 14.26 -10.40
C GLY A 277 10.02 15.62 -11.03
N MET A 278 10.09 16.71 -10.26
CA MET A 278 9.92 18.09 -10.76
C MET A 278 11.03 18.48 -11.75
N ARG A 279 12.25 17.96 -11.56
CA ARG A 279 13.39 18.31 -12.42
C ARG A 279 13.34 17.63 -13.80
N PHE A 280 12.76 16.42 -13.88
CA PHE A 280 12.87 15.59 -15.08
C PHE A 280 11.53 15.28 -15.77
N PHE A 281 10.39 15.58 -15.14
CA PHE A 281 9.08 15.17 -15.64
C PHE A 281 8.05 16.31 -15.57
N PRO A 282 7.06 16.33 -16.48
CA PRO A 282 5.93 17.24 -16.38
C PRO A 282 5.10 16.95 -15.13
N ARG A 283 4.36 17.95 -14.66
CA ARG A 283 3.59 17.93 -13.38
C ARG A 283 2.80 16.65 -13.17
N GLY A 284 2.04 16.19 -14.17
CA GLY A 284 1.20 14.99 -14.03
C GLY A 284 1.99 13.73 -13.71
N LYS A 285 3.15 13.54 -14.36
CA LYS A 285 4.06 12.43 -14.10
C LYS A 285 4.79 12.60 -12.78
N ASN A 286 5.20 13.81 -12.42
CA ASN A 286 5.81 14.10 -11.12
C ASN A 286 4.86 13.70 -9.97
N ILE A 287 3.57 14.05 -10.07
CA ILE A 287 2.55 13.63 -9.09
C ILE A 287 2.52 12.10 -8.98
N ALA A 288 2.43 11.38 -10.10
CA ALA A 288 2.39 9.93 -10.12
C ALA A 288 3.65 9.32 -9.47
N ILE A 289 4.84 9.79 -9.82
CA ILE A 289 6.13 9.31 -9.29
C ILE A 289 6.23 9.62 -7.79
N THR A 290 5.91 10.84 -7.36
CA THR A 290 6.00 11.26 -5.96
C THR A 290 5.12 10.41 -5.06
N TYR A 291 3.85 10.22 -5.42
CA TYR A 291 2.94 9.41 -4.61
C TYR A 291 3.26 7.91 -4.69
N SER A 292 3.64 7.40 -5.87
CA SER A 292 3.98 5.98 -6.00
C SER A 292 5.31 5.61 -5.31
N SER A 293 6.21 6.57 -5.09
CA SER A 293 7.47 6.31 -4.39
C SER A 293 7.38 6.65 -2.89
N GLY A 294 6.61 7.69 -2.54
CA GLY A 294 6.42 8.12 -1.16
C GLY A 294 5.43 7.26 -0.37
N MET A 295 4.42 6.67 -1.03
CA MET A 295 3.45 5.82 -0.36
C MET A 295 3.81 4.35 -0.48
N LYS A 296 4.09 3.73 0.64
CA LYS A 296 4.44 2.31 0.75
C LYS A 296 3.24 1.45 1.14
N ASN A 297 3.22 0.20 0.69
CA ASN A 297 2.16 -0.75 1.02
C ASN A 297 2.37 -1.32 2.42
N LEU A 298 2.09 -0.50 3.43
CA LEU A 298 2.29 -0.84 4.84
C LEU A 298 1.51 -2.09 5.30
N PRO A 299 0.28 -2.37 4.81
CA PRO A 299 -0.39 -3.63 5.13
C PRO A 299 0.41 -4.87 4.75
N ILE A 300 1.08 -4.87 3.58
CA ILE A 300 1.98 -5.96 3.18
C ILE A 300 3.16 -6.04 4.15
N ALA A 301 3.73 -4.91 4.54
CA ALA A 301 4.83 -4.88 5.51
C ALA A 301 4.41 -5.46 6.86
N ILE A 302 3.23 -5.11 7.41
CA ILE A 302 2.71 -5.73 8.63
C ILE A 302 2.55 -7.24 8.46
N GLY A 303 1.98 -7.66 7.34
CA GLY A 303 1.79 -9.07 7.05
C GLY A 303 3.10 -9.86 7.06
N ILE A 304 4.11 -9.36 6.35
CA ILE A 304 5.44 -9.97 6.32
C ILE A 304 6.08 -9.92 7.71
N ALA A 305 6.03 -8.79 8.41
CA ALA A 305 6.58 -8.66 9.75
C ALA A 305 5.99 -9.69 10.71
N ALA A 306 4.67 -9.84 10.71
CA ALA A 306 3.94 -10.75 11.60
C ALA A 306 4.26 -12.24 11.36
N ILE A 307 4.55 -12.61 10.11
CA ILE A 307 4.80 -14.01 9.74
C ILE A 307 6.29 -14.34 9.83
N SER A 308 7.18 -13.44 9.37
CA SER A 308 8.61 -13.72 9.21
C SER A 308 9.44 -13.40 10.46
N PHE A 309 9.00 -12.46 11.31
CA PHE A 309 9.86 -11.95 12.39
C PHE A 309 9.20 -12.06 13.77
N GLY A 310 7.97 -11.62 13.95
CA GLY A 310 7.31 -11.63 15.26
C GLY A 310 6.59 -10.33 15.60
N GLY A 311 6.69 -9.86 16.85
CA GLY A 311 5.86 -8.78 17.37
C GLY A 311 6.41 -7.37 17.21
N LEU A 312 7.70 -7.16 17.51
CA LEU A 312 8.30 -5.82 17.58
C LEU A 312 8.45 -5.17 16.21
N GLU A 313 8.71 -5.97 15.18
CA GLU A 313 8.95 -5.51 13.80
C GLU A 313 7.67 -4.93 13.16
N MET A 314 6.49 -5.29 13.67
CA MET A 314 5.22 -4.72 13.20
C MET A 314 5.01 -3.28 13.64
N LEU A 315 5.59 -2.87 14.77
CA LEU A 315 5.29 -1.57 15.39
C LEU A 315 5.73 -0.38 14.53
N PRO A 316 6.97 -0.32 13.97
CA PRO A 316 7.38 0.77 13.07
C PRO A 316 6.43 0.91 11.87
N VAL A 317 6.00 -0.24 11.33
CA VAL A 317 5.09 -0.28 10.19
C VAL A 317 3.72 0.27 10.57
N ALA A 318 3.19 -0.13 11.73
CA ALA A 318 1.88 0.31 12.21
C ALA A 318 1.86 1.82 12.51
N VAL A 319 2.90 2.34 13.17
CA VAL A 319 3.09 3.79 13.41
C VAL A 319 3.24 4.53 12.07
N GLY A 320 3.90 3.92 11.11
CA GLY A 320 4.12 4.47 9.77
C GLY A 320 2.84 4.84 9.01
N PHE A 321 1.72 4.15 9.26
CA PHE A 321 0.44 4.48 8.62
C PHE A 321 0.01 5.93 8.85
N ALA A 322 0.10 6.41 10.10
CA ALA A 322 -0.30 7.78 10.44
C ALA A 322 0.59 8.80 9.73
N PHE A 323 1.92 8.62 9.81
CA PHE A 323 2.87 9.56 9.21
C PHE A 323 2.84 9.55 7.68
N GLN A 324 2.61 8.38 7.06
CA GLN A 324 2.40 8.29 5.63
C GLN A 324 1.20 9.12 5.17
N MET A 325 0.06 9.00 5.85
CA MET A 325 -1.15 9.73 5.50
C MET A 325 -1.00 11.24 5.72
N LEU A 326 -0.42 11.65 6.85
CA LEU A 326 -0.15 13.06 7.12
C LEU A 326 0.76 13.67 6.05
N THR A 327 1.83 12.97 5.68
CA THR A 327 2.74 13.42 4.61
C THR A 327 2.03 13.51 3.26
N ALA A 328 1.20 12.54 2.92
CA ALA A 328 0.43 12.56 1.67
C ALA A 328 -0.47 13.80 1.57
N VAL A 329 -1.13 14.18 2.69
CA VAL A 329 -1.96 15.40 2.76
C VAL A 329 -1.12 16.66 2.59
N VAL A 330 0.06 16.74 3.22
CA VAL A 330 0.98 17.89 3.06
C VAL A 330 1.39 18.04 1.60
N PHE A 331 1.79 16.96 0.93
CA PHE A 331 2.17 17.01 -0.49
C PHE A 331 0.98 17.29 -1.41
N TYR A 332 -0.23 16.90 -1.03
CA TYR A 332 -1.43 17.33 -1.74
C TYR A 332 -1.55 18.85 -1.74
N GLN A 333 -1.36 19.51 -0.59
CA GLN A 333 -1.38 20.96 -0.50
C GLN A 333 -0.24 21.63 -1.29
N ILE A 334 0.97 21.03 -1.28
CA ILE A 334 2.10 21.55 -2.07
C ILE A 334 1.75 21.53 -3.56
N PHE A 335 1.24 20.40 -4.07
CA PHE A 335 0.88 20.29 -5.49
C PHE A 335 -0.32 21.18 -5.88
N THR A 336 -1.29 21.39 -4.99
CA THR A 336 -2.42 22.29 -5.27
C THR A 336 -2.00 23.75 -5.30
N ARG A 337 -1.11 24.19 -4.41
CA ARG A 337 -0.59 25.57 -4.37
C ARG A 337 0.38 25.85 -5.51
N ALA A 338 1.15 24.87 -5.95
CA ALA A 338 2.06 24.98 -7.09
C ALA A 338 1.34 25.01 -8.45
N SER A 339 0.01 25.04 -8.50
CA SER A 339 -0.78 25.29 -9.72
C SER A 339 -1.05 26.78 -9.83
N PRO A 340 -0.35 27.54 -10.70
CA PRO A 340 -0.78 28.91 -11.01
C PRO A 340 -2.11 28.82 -11.78
N GLY A 341 -3.15 29.41 -11.23
CA GLY A 341 -4.44 29.73 -11.79
C GLY A 341 -4.73 29.36 -13.25
N SER A 342 -5.40 28.21 -13.45
CA SER A 342 -6.03 27.89 -14.74
C SER A 342 -7.55 27.67 -14.59
N ASP A 343 -8.16 28.18 -13.51
CA ASP A 343 -9.62 28.15 -13.31
C ASP A 343 -10.23 29.58 -13.30
N ASN A 344 -9.76 30.45 -14.19
CA ASN A 344 -10.48 31.67 -14.57
C ASN A 344 -10.54 31.77 -16.09
N ASN A 345 -11.39 30.95 -16.70
CA ASN A 345 -12.07 31.33 -17.94
C ASN A 345 -13.51 30.81 -17.87
N PRO A 346 -14.52 31.73 -18.04
CA PRO A 346 -15.93 31.43 -17.90
C PRO A 346 -16.47 30.47 -18.95
#